data_965fe106f219658ecec512d443aaf188
#
_entry.id   965fe106f219658ecec512d443aaf188
#
_cell.length_a   1.000
_cell.length_b   1.000
_cell.length_c   1.000
_cell.angle_alpha   90.00
_cell.angle_beta   90.00
_cell.angle_gamma   90.00
#
_symmetry.space_group_name_H-M   'P 1'
#
loop_
_entity.id
_entity.type
_entity.pdbx_description
1 polymer ?
#
loop_
_entity_poly.entity_id
_entity_poly.type
_entity_poly.pdbx_seq_one_letter_code
_entity_poly.pdbx_strand_id
1 'polypeptide(L)'
;MKEMDSQSKTSLKLQAYQYLKTKILNCEYRPNEFLNEQKLCAEMGNISRTPMRDALGRLEQEGLITILPKKGLMVSGITEEDVHSMFEMRLLVEPYALRTYGNLIPREQLEAYTELMHHPERIDDFCKSDDDFH
;
A
#
# COMPACT_ATOMS: atom_id res chain seq x y z
N MET A 1 -13.83 -32.13 -6.43
CA MET A 1 -14.53 -30.92 -6.91
C MET A 1 -14.66 -29.80 -5.86
N LYS A 2 -14.54 -30.06 -4.56
CA LYS A 2 -14.57 -29.04 -3.49
C LYS A 2 -13.24 -28.29 -3.27
N GLU A 3 -12.11 -28.88 -3.61
CA GLU A 3 -10.78 -28.28 -3.35
C GLU A 3 -10.38 -27.21 -4.39
N MET A 4 -10.80 -27.35 -5.64
CA MET A 4 -10.54 -26.35 -6.71
C MET A 4 -11.28 -25.03 -6.44
N ASP A 5 -12.46 -25.08 -5.82
CA ASP A 5 -13.29 -23.91 -5.54
C ASP A 5 -12.73 -23.08 -4.37
N SER A 6 -12.05 -23.69 -3.42
CA SER A 6 -11.41 -23.01 -2.29
C SER A 6 -10.12 -22.26 -2.69
N GLN A 7 -9.31 -22.82 -3.57
CA GLN A 7 -8.10 -22.17 -4.08
C GLN A 7 -8.41 -20.94 -4.94
N SER A 8 -9.45 -21.03 -5.79
CA SER A 8 -9.86 -19.88 -6.61
C SER A 8 -10.41 -18.73 -5.77
N LYS A 9 -11.15 -19.02 -4.70
CA LYS A 9 -11.68 -18.01 -3.76
C LYS A 9 -10.58 -17.35 -2.94
N THR A 10 -9.57 -18.10 -2.52
CA THR A 10 -8.40 -17.57 -1.82
C THR A 10 -7.60 -16.63 -2.71
N SER A 11 -7.45 -16.98 -3.98
CA SER A 11 -6.80 -16.14 -4.99
C SER A 11 -7.54 -14.81 -5.23
N LEU A 12 -8.86 -14.83 -5.38
CA LEU A 12 -9.68 -13.62 -5.61
C LEU A 12 -9.66 -12.66 -4.42
N LYS A 13 -9.71 -13.19 -3.19
CA LYS A 13 -9.58 -12.40 -1.98
C LYS A 13 -8.22 -11.68 -1.91
N LEU A 14 -7.15 -12.38 -2.22
CA LEU A 14 -5.81 -11.81 -2.22
C LEU A 14 -5.64 -10.77 -3.32
N GLN A 15 -6.16 -11.04 -4.51
CA GLN A 15 -6.15 -10.09 -5.62
C GLN A 15 -6.93 -8.81 -5.27
N ALA A 16 -8.12 -8.94 -4.68
CA ALA A 16 -8.91 -7.79 -4.24
C ALA A 16 -8.15 -6.95 -3.19
N TYR A 17 -7.56 -7.60 -2.22
CA TYR A 17 -6.77 -6.94 -1.19
C TYR A 17 -5.58 -6.16 -1.80
N GLN A 18 -4.78 -6.82 -2.65
CA GLN A 18 -3.62 -6.19 -3.28
C GLN A 18 -4.02 -5.03 -4.19
N TYR A 19 -5.04 -5.20 -5.02
CA TYR A 19 -5.57 -4.17 -5.89
C TYR A 19 -5.98 -2.91 -5.12
N LEU A 20 -6.81 -3.07 -4.09
CA LEU A 20 -7.29 -1.95 -3.30
C LEU A 20 -6.16 -1.30 -2.51
N LYS A 21 -5.27 -2.09 -1.91
CA LYS A 21 -4.12 -1.58 -1.16
C LYS A 21 -3.21 -0.72 -2.04
N THR A 22 -2.89 -1.19 -3.24
CA THR A 22 -2.07 -0.42 -4.20
C THR A 22 -2.74 0.90 -4.56
N LYS A 23 -4.04 0.90 -4.86
CA LYS A 23 -4.79 2.13 -5.18
C LYS A 23 -4.84 3.14 -4.04
N ILE A 24 -4.94 2.66 -2.80
CA ILE A 24 -4.91 3.53 -1.61
C ILE A 24 -3.50 4.11 -1.41
N LEU A 25 -2.46 3.27 -1.48
CA LEU A 25 -1.08 3.71 -1.26
C LEU A 25 -0.59 4.68 -2.35
N ASN A 26 -1.05 4.51 -3.59
CA ASN A 26 -0.76 5.41 -4.70
C ASN A 26 -1.67 6.66 -4.72
N CYS A 27 -2.52 6.85 -3.72
CA CYS A 27 -3.49 7.95 -3.65
C CYS A 27 -4.47 8.03 -4.84
N GLU A 28 -4.68 6.92 -5.57
CA GLU A 28 -5.74 6.84 -6.57
C GLU A 28 -7.11 6.89 -5.90
N TYR A 29 -7.25 6.25 -4.73
CA TYR A 29 -8.32 6.53 -3.77
C TYR A 29 -7.76 7.47 -2.70
N ARG A 30 -8.30 8.68 -2.64
CA ARG A 30 -7.77 9.75 -1.79
C ARG A 30 -8.09 9.54 -0.31
N PRO A 31 -7.27 10.02 0.61
CA PRO A 31 -7.62 10.08 2.02
C PRO A 31 -8.98 10.74 2.24
N ASN A 32 -9.80 10.16 3.13
CA ASN A 32 -11.18 10.55 3.42
C ASN A 32 -12.18 10.39 2.24
N GLU A 33 -11.80 9.73 1.16
CA GLU A 33 -12.71 9.41 0.06
C GLU A 33 -13.69 8.31 0.44
N PHE A 34 -14.97 8.50 0.11
CA PHE A 34 -16.00 7.48 0.28
C PHE A 34 -16.01 6.52 -0.90
N LEU A 35 -15.90 5.25 -0.61
CA LEU A 35 -15.94 4.18 -1.59
C LEU A 35 -17.21 3.32 -1.42
N ASN A 36 -17.66 2.76 -2.53
CA ASN A 36 -18.83 1.89 -2.57
C ASN A 36 -18.46 0.46 -2.93
N GLU A 37 -18.82 -0.50 -2.08
CA GLU A 37 -18.52 -1.92 -2.27
C GLU A 37 -18.95 -2.45 -3.65
N GLN A 38 -20.13 -2.01 -4.15
CA GLN A 38 -20.63 -2.47 -5.46
C GLN A 38 -19.77 -1.96 -6.62
N LYS A 39 -19.32 -0.69 -6.53
CA LYS A 39 -18.40 -0.13 -7.53
C LYS A 39 -17.07 -0.87 -7.53
N LEU A 40 -16.52 -1.14 -6.35
CA LEU A 40 -15.26 -1.88 -6.20
C LEU A 40 -15.36 -3.30 -6.79
N CYS A 41 -16.48 -4.00 -6.55
CA CYS A 41 -16.73 -5.30 -7.17
C CYS A 41 -16.79 -5.22 -8.69
N ALA A 42 -17.43 -4.18 -9.24
CA ALA A 42 -17.55 -3.96 -10.68
C ALA A 42 -16.19 -3.65 -11.33
N GLU A 43 -15.36 -2.82 -10.70
CA GLU A 43 -14.01 -2.47 -11.17
C GLU A 43 -13.09 -3.69 -11.27
N MET A 44 -13.31 -4.69 -10.43
CA MET A 44 -12.56 -5.95 -10.44
C MET A 44 -13.23 -7.07 -11.27
N GLY A 45 -13.97 -6.71 -12.30
CA GLY A 45 -14.62 -7.69 -13.19
C GLY A 45 -15.82 -8.38 -12.55
N ASN A 46 -16.60 -7.66 -11.75
CA ASN A 46 -17.80 -8.12 -11.05
C ASN A 46 -17.54 -9.32 -10.11
N ILE A 47 -16.46 -9.27 -9.35
CA ILE A 47 -16.22 -10.28 -8.32
C ILE A 47 -17.37 -10.31 -7.29
N SER A 48 -17.58 -11.47 -6.67
CA SER A 48 -18.61 -11.62 -5.64
C SER A 48 -18.28 -10.82 -4.38
N ARG A 49 -19.31 -10.46 -3.62
CA ARG A 49 -19.16 -9.63 -2.40
C ARG A 49 -18.36 -10.31 -1.30
N THR A 50 -18.36 -11.65 -1.22
CA THR A 50 -17.67 -12.39 -0.16
C THR A 50 -16.15 -12.15 -0.20
N PRO A 51 -15.40 -12.44 -1.29
CA PRO A 51 -13.97 -12.16 -1.32
C PRO A 51 -13.65 -10.65 -1.22
N MET A 52 -14.54 -9.77 -1.71
CA MET A 52 -14.39 -8.32 -1.54
C MET A 52 -14.45 -7.93 -0.06
N ARG A 53 -15.45 -8.40 0.68
CA ARG A 53 -15.61 -8.10 2.12
C ARG A 53 -14.46 -8.63 2.97
N ASP A 54 -13.97 -9.82 2.62
CA ASP A 54 -12.78 -10.38 3.27
C ASP A 54 -11.55 -9.48 3.06
N ALA A 55 -11.35 -8.98 1.84
CA ALA A 55 -10.27 -8.04 1.52
C ALA A 55 -10.44 -6.70 2.25
N LEU A 56 -11.66 -6.15 2.27
CA LEU A 56 -11.98 -4.91 2.98
C LEU A 56 -11.78 -5.05 4.49
N GLY A 57 -12.19 -6.16 5.10
CA GLY A 57 -11.97 -6.43 6.52
C GLY A 57 -10.48 -6.45 6.88
N ARG A 58 -9.63 -6.97 6.00
CA ARG A 58 -8.18 -6.95 6.18
C ARG A 58 -7.60 -5.53 6.07
N LEU A 59 -8.04 -4.75 5.09
CA LEU A 59 -7.62 -3.36 4.94
C LEU A 59 -8.06 -2.50 6.13
N GLU A 60 -9.24 -2.77 6.72
CA GLU A 60 -9.71 -2.12 7.93
C GLU A 60 -8.83 -2.48 9.14
N GLN A 61 -8.45 -3.75 9.30
CA GLN A 61 -7.52 -4.18 10.35
C GLN A 61 -6.14 -3.52 10.22
N GLU A 62 -5.71 -3.22 9.00
CA GLU A 62 -4.47 -2.50 8.72
C GLU A 62 -4.64 -0.97 8.86
N GLY A 63 -5.83 -0.47 9.16
CA GLY A 63 -6.11 0.95 9.33
C GLY A 63 -6.16 1.75 8.03
N LEU A 64 -6.19 1.10 6.87
CA LEU A 64 -6.20 1.76 5.56
C LEU A 64 -7.60 2.27 5.15
N ILE A 65 -8.64 1.67 5.69
CA ILE A 65 -10.03 2.06 5.47
C ILE A 65 -10.83 1.96 6.78
N THR A 66 -11.98 2.62 6.80
CA THR A 66 -12.99 2.49 7.86
C THR A 66 -14.31 2.06 7.24
N ILE A 67 -14.89 0.96 7.70
CA ILE A 67 -16.21 0.49 7.26
C ILE A 67 -17.28 1.19 8.08
N LEU A 68 -18.14 1.97 7.40
CA LEU A 68 -19.21 2.73 8.04
C LEU A 68 -20.54 1.99 7.86
N PRO A 69 -21.19 1.52 8.94
CA PRO A 69 -22.46 0.81 8.85
C PRO A 69 -23.50 1.62 8.07
N LYS A 70 -24.10 1.01 7.05
CA LYS A 70 -25.12 1.59 6.17
C LYS A 70 -24.66 2.77 5.27
N LYS A 71 -23.42 3.25 5.41
CA LYS A 71 -22.88 4.38 4.64
C LYS A 71 -21.81 3.97 3.60
N GLY A 72 -21.33 2.74 3.65
CA GLY A 72 -20.24 2.26 2.79
C GLY A 72 -18.91 2.19 3.52
N LEU A 73 -17.84 2.57 2.86
CA LEU A 73 -16.50 2.59 3.44
C LEU A 73 -15.78 3.87 3.06
N MET A 74 -14.79 4.24 3.84
CA MET A 74 -14.01 5.45 3.66
C MET A 74 -12.52 5.12 3.77
N VAL A 75 -11.71 5.68 2.87
CA VAL A 75 -10.25 5.61 2.98
C VAL A 75 -9.82 6.37 4.23
N SER A 76 -8.96 5.79 5.04
CA SER A 76 -8.47 6.42 6.27
C SER A 76 -7.71 7.71 5.93
N GLY A 77 -7.94 8.75 6.70
CA GLY A 77 -7.17 9.98 6.63
C GLY A 77 -5.79 9.80 7.28
N ILE A 78 -4.89 10.70 6.96
CA ILE A 78 -3.59 10.84 7.62
C ILE A 78 -3.69 12.08 8.51
N THR A 79 -3.41 11.94 9.79
CA THR A 79 -3.42 13.06 10.75
C THR A 79 -2.03 13.67 10.89
N GLU A 80 -1.96 14.88 11.42
CA GLU A 80 -0.67 15.51 11.75
C GLU A 80 0.09 14.70 12.82
N GLU A 81 -0.62 14.07 13.74
CA GLU A 81 -0.06 13.20 14.78
C GLU A 81 0.57 11.93 14.18
N ASP A 82 -0.07 11.33 13.16
CA ASP A 82 0.50 10.18 12.43
C ASP A 82 1.81 10.58 11.75
N VAL A 83 1.83 11.74 11.07
CA VAL A 83 3.03 12.25 10.41
C VAL A 83 4.13 12.53 11.44
N HIS A 84 3.80 13.20 12.55
CA HIS A 84 4.76 13.50 13.61
C HIS A 84 5.38 12.24 14.20
N SER A 85 4.55 11.27 14.59
CA SER A 85 5.00 9.98 15.15
C SER A 85 5.87 9.19 14.17
N MET A 86 5.55 9.23 12.88
CA MET A 86 6.37 8.60 11.84
C MET A 86 7.75 9.24 11.74
N PHE A 87 7.82 10.58 11.75
CA PHE A 87 9.12 11.28 11.70
C PHE A 87 9.95 11.06 12.97
N GLU A 88 9.33 11.03 14.15
CA GLU A 88 10.03 10.69 15.40
C GLU A 88 10.65 9.29 15.33
N MET A 89 9.89 8.29 14.87
CA MET A 89 10.41 6.93 14.67
C MET A 89 11.58 6.91 13.67
N ARG A 90 11.47 7.60 12.56
CA ARG A 90 12.53 7.68 11.55
C ARG A 90 13.80 8.29 12.10
N LEU A 91 13.69 9.37 12.86
CA LEU A 91 14.85 10.02 13.52
C LEU A 91 15.58 9.11 14.53
N LEU A 92 14.88 8.15 15.11
CA LEU A 92 15.49 7.15 16.00
C LEU A 92 16.12 5.99 15.23
N VAL A 93 15.42 5.47 14.23
CA VAL A 93 15.81 4.20 13.55
C VAL A 93 16.84 4.45 12.44
N GLU A 94 16.65 5.48 11.60
CA GLU A 94 17.50 5.68 10.42
C GLU A 94 18.96 5.96 10.76
N PRO A 95 19.30 6.83 11.75
CA PRO A 95 20.70 7.05 12.13
C PRO A 95 21.35 5.79 12.70
N TYR A 96 20.60 4.98 13.44
CA TYR A 96 21.09 3.70 13.95
C TYR A 96 21.39 2.73 12.82
N ALA A 97 20.47 2.57 11.88
CA ALA A 97 20.62 1.71 10.71
C ALA A 97 21.83 2.12 9.86
N LEU A 98 22.00 3.42 9.58
CA LEU A 98 23.13 3.95 8.83
C LEU A 98 24.48 3.70 9.55
N ARG A 99 24.55 3.91 10.86
CA ARG A 99 25.77 3.64 11.62
C ARG A 99 26.14 2.17 11.65
N THR A 100 25.14 1.29 11.73
CA THR A 100 25.36 -0.15 11.90
C THR A 100 25.62 -0.86 10.56
N TYR A 101 24.89 -0.46 9.53
CA TYR A 101 24.84 -1.18 8.26
C TYR A 101 25.27 -0.34 7.04
N GLY A 102 25.54 0.95 7.21
CA GLY A 102 25.90 1.84 6.10
C GLY A 102 27.13 1.38 5.31
N ASN A 103 28.06 0.70 5.98
CA ASN A 103 29.27 0.16 5.33
C ASN A 103 28.96 -1.00 4.37
N LEU A 104 27.77 -1.59 4.46
CA LEU A 104 27.34 -2.71 3.61
C LEU A 104 26.69 -2.24 2.32
N ILE A 105 26.39 -0.93 2.22
CA ILE A 105 25.77 -0.36 1.02
C ILE A 105 26.86 -0.24 -0.07
N PRO A 106 26.68 -0.87 -1.24
CA PRO A 106 27.62 -0.74 -2.34
C PRO A 106 27.80 0.73 -2.77
N ARG A 107 29.05 1.10 -3.02
CA ARG A 107 29.38 2.49 -3.39
C ARG A 107 28.62 2.96 -4.65
N GLU A 108 28.45 2.09 -5.62
CA GLU A 108 27.70 2.36 -6.85
C GLU A 108 26.25 2.75 -6.57
N GLN A 109 25.60 2.10 -5.59
CA GLN A 109 24.24 2.44 -5.18
C GLN A 109 24.20 3.82 -4.51
N LEU A 110 25.18 4.12 -3.65
CA LEU A 110 25.26 5.45 -3.01
C LEU A 110 25.46 6.57 -4.03
N GLU A 111 26.30 6.34 -5.04
CA GLU A 111 26.54 7.30 -6.11
C GLU A 111 25.26 7.49 -6.96
N ALA A 112 24.53 6.42 -7.29
CA ALA A 112 23.26 6.47 -8.01
C ALA A 112 22.19 7.26 -7.24
N TYR A 113 22.03 7.00 -5.94
CA TYR A 113 21.10 7.77 -5.10
C TYR A 113 21.52 9.24 -4.96
N THR A 114 22.82 9.51 -4.86
CA THR A 114 23.32 10.89 -4.79
C THR A 114 22.98 11.66 -6.06
N GLU A 115 23.18 11.05 -7.21
CA GLU A 115 22.82 11.65 -8.50
C GLU A 115 21.31 11.88 -8.62
N LEU A 116 20.50 10.91 -8.13
CA LEU A 116 19.05 11.03 -8.12
C LEU A 116 18.57 12.20 -7.24
N MET A 117 19.21 12.43 -6.09
CA MET A 117 18.89 13.57 -5.21
C MET A 117 19.19 14.92 -5.86
N HIS A 118 20.15 14.97 -6.77
CA HIS A 118 20.42 16.18 -7.58
C HIS A 118 19.43 16.36 -8.74
N HIS A 119 18.67 15.31 -9.08
CA HIS A 119 17.70 15.28 -10.17
C HIS A 119 16.35 14.72 -9.70
N PRO A 120 15.63 15.43 -8.81
CA PRO A 120 14.40 14.92 -8.18
C PRO A 120 13.28 14.63 -9.19
N GLU A 121 13.33 15.22 -10.40
CA GLU A 121 12.40 14.95 -11.49
C GLU A 121 12.49 13.49 -12.02
N ARG A 122 13.57 12.78 -11.72
CA ARG A 122 13.81 11.39 -12.15
C ARG A 122 13.40 10.35 -11.10
N ILE A 123 12.90 10.78 -9.94
CA ILE A 123 12.53 9.88 -8.83
C ILE A 123 11.44 8.89 -9.25
N ASP A 124 10.44 9.36 -9.99
CA ASP A 124 9.32 8.50 -10.43
C ASP A 124 9.78 7.38 -11.38
N ASP A 125 10.78 7.63 -12.22
CA ASP A 125 11.33 6.62 -13.12
C ASP A 125 12.19 5.61 -12.37
N PHE A 126 12.89 6.05 -11.33
CA PHE A 126 13.69 5.19 -10.47
C PHE A 126 12.83 4.25 -9.61
N CYS A 127 11.77 4.77 -8.99
CA CYS A 127 10.83 3.96 -8.20
C CYS A 127 10.16 2.86 -9.04
N LYS A 128 9.88 3.11 -10.32
CA LYS A 128 9.32 2.10 -11.23
C LYS A 128 10.32 1.00 -11.59
N SER A 129 11.62 1.31 -11.63
CA SER A 129 12.66 0.33 -11.95
C SER A 129 13.00 -0.59 -10.77
N ASP A 130 12.74 -0.15 -9.53
CA ASP A 130 12.99 -0.93 -8.32
C ASP A 130 11.88 -1.97 -8.03
N ASP A 131 10.66 -1.74 -8.54
CA ASP A 131 9.54 -2.69 -8.44
C ASP A 131 9.75 -4.00 -9.26
N ASP A 132 10.68 -4.01 -10.20
CA ASP A 132 11.06 -5.20 -11.00
C ASP A 132 12.01 -6.16 -10.24
N PHE A 133 12.42 -5.85 -9.01
CA PHE A 133 13.38 -6.65 -8.22
C PHE A 133 12.75 -7.47 -7.07
N HIS A 134 11.41 -7.58 -7.03
CA HIS A 134 10.72 -8.40 -6.00
C HIS A 134 9.92 -9.54 -6.59
#